data_7136fea57cabbc35f7d14bcc08661dc3
#
_entry.id   7136fea57cabbc35f7d14bcc08661dc3
#
_cell.length_a   1.000
_cell.length_b   1.000
_cell.length_c   1.000
_cell.angle_alpha   90.00
_cell.angle_beta   90.00
_cell.angle_gamma   90.00
#
_symmetry.space_group_name_H-M   'P 1'
#
loop_
_entity.id
_entity.type
_entity.pdbx_description
1 polymer ?
#
loop_
_entity_poly.entity_id
_entity_poly.type
_entity_poly.pdbx_seq_one_letter_code
_entity_poly.pdbx_strand_id
1 'polypeptide(L)'
;NLVSATATQTTASNPKDWNLGGYAKWATQESIDASKFTHSTTSNSHQVTVDADGDYLVLYSDELNSSGTRVNPQMSVNLNGNPAPGALVSSHYIRNTSGHNHSSAALVTLLSDVKANDVISIGIARETLTTTLAGSRRPARLVLIKKPTVAAPVFTIAQTAGSSPISGSVTFKQDGSNVSVTNFTASDITATNANISNFSGTGHTYTFNVVPTTYPAIINLSIPAGAATTGSGGLTAGGSGLTQFRNAVTLDNNLVLYLPFDEGSGTTTLDRSSSGKNGSLIGDPTWVAGKRGFALELDGAGDSVSV
;
A
#
# COMPACT_ATOMS: atom_id res chain seq x y z
N ASN A 1 3.98 9.43 -13.78
CA ASN A 1 4.99 10.47 -13.68
C ASN A 1 6.36 9.84 -13.93
N LEU A 2 6.98 10.19 -15.05
CA LEU A 2 8.34 9.81 -15.38
C LEU A 2 9.28 10.64 -14.51
N VAL A 3 10.13 9.97 -13.73
CA VAL A 3 11.27 10.61 -13.09
C VAL A 3 12.50 10.13 -13.82
N SER A 4 13.16 11.01 -14.51
CA SER A 4 14.45 10.72 -15.10
C SER A 4 15.53 11.49 -14.35
N ALA A 5 16.45 10.77 -13.76
CA ALA A 5 17.72 11.36 -13.33
C ALA A 5 18.72 11.07 -14.44
N THR A 6 19.15 12.08 -15.16
CA THR A 6 20.23 11.92 -16.14
C THR A 6 21.52 12.30 -15.47
N ALA A 7 22.47 11.37 -15.43
CA ALA A 7 23.82 11.68 -15.07
C ALA A 7 24.62 12.03 -16.32
N THR A 8 24.92 13.30 -16.50
CA THR A 8 26.01 13.68 -17.38
C THR A 8 27.31 13.55 -16.63
N GLN A 9 28.16 12.61 -17.04
CA GLN A 9 29.53 12.65 -16.64
C GLN A 9 30.29 13.66 -17.52
N THR A 10 30.61 14.80 -16.94
CA THR A 10 31.62 15.67 -17.55
C THR A 10 32.99 15.03 -17.37
N THR A 11 33.77 15.02 -18.41
CA THR A 11 35.02 14.30 -18.67
C THR A 11 36.24 14.69 -17.80
N ALA A 12 36.11 15.43 -16.72
CA ALA A 12 37.24 16.06 -16.08
C ALA A 12 37.77 15.36 -14.82
N SER A 13 37.07 14.46 -14.22
CA SER A 13 37.58 13.66 -13.09
C SER A 13 36.89 12.34 -13.05
N ASN A 14 37.64 11.27 -13.15
CA ASN A 14 37.16 9.92 -13.09
C ASN A 14 36.63 9.59 -11.67
N PRO A 15 35.37 9.80 -11.35
CA PRO A 15 34.83 9.51 -10.03
C PRO A 15 34.41 8.05 -9.89
N LYS A 16 34.66 7.23 -10.92
CA LYS A 16 34.28 5.83 -10.96
C LYS A 16 35.49 4.98 -10.69
N ASP A 17 35.73 4.69 -9.45
CA ASP A 17 36.64 3.60 -9.12
C ASP A 17 35.92 2.26 -9.25
N TRP A 18 35.73 1.85 -10.49
CA TRP A 18 35.13 0.56 -10.85
C TRP A 18 35.99 -0.64 -10.48
N ASN A 19 37.20 -0.36 -9.96
CA ASN A 19 38.20 -1.38 -9.65
C ASN A 19 37.83 -2.23 -8.44
N LEU A 20 36.95 -1.75 -7.58
CA LEU A 20 36.63 -2.41 -6.32
C LEU A 20 35.13 -2.70 -6.14
N GLY A 21 34.33 -2.63 -7.22
CA GLY A 21 32.89 -2.61 -7.12
C GLY A 21 32.44 -1.22 -6.74
N GLY A 22 31.85 -0.50 -7.67
CA GLY A 22 31.39 0.87 -7.50
C GLY A 22 29.94 1.03 -7.86
N TYR A 23 29.48 2.26 -7.70
CA TYR A 23 28.12 2.66 -8.09
C TYR A 23 28.17 3.72 -9.17
N ALA A 24 27.20 3.70 -10.09
CA ALA A 24 26.98 4.83 -10.97
C ALA A 24 26.61 6.06 -10.16
N LYS A 25 27.29 7.19 -10.41
CA LYS A 25 27.04 8.46 -9.72
C LYS A 25 26.31 9.44 -10.64
N TRP A 26 25.35 10.14 -10.10
CA TRP A 26 24.47 11.03 -10.83
C TRP A 26 24.81 12.48 -10.48
N ALA A 27 25.55 13.14 -11.32
CA ALA A 27 25.97 14.55 -11.13
C ALA A 27 24.94 15.54 -11.64
N THR A 28 23.98 15.10 -12.43
CA THR A 28 22.91 15.94 -12.99
C THR A 28 21.57 15.27 -12.80
N GLN A 29 20.59 16.07 -12.42
CA GLN A 29 19.19 15.66 -12.29
C GLN A 29 18.37 16.42 -13.32
N GLU A 30 17.80 15.74 -14.33
CA GLU A 30 16.98 16.37 -15.36
C GLU A 30 15.57 16.67 -14.85
N SER A 31 14.99 15.73 -14.13
CA SER A 31 13.63 15.84 -13.57
C SER A 31 13.49 14.94 -12.36
N ILE A 32 12.78 15.39 -11.35
CA ILE A 32 12.42 14.59 -10.18
C ILE A 32 11.00 14.92 -9.72
N ASP A 33 10.22 13.91 -9.39
CA ASP A 33 9.00 14.07 -8.61
C ASP A 33 9.38 13.94 -7.13
N ALA A 34 9.55 15.10 -6.49
CA ALA A 34 9.94 15.18 -5.08
C ALA A 34 8.90 14.61 -4.10
N SER A 35 7.71 14.24 -4.57
CA SER A 35 6.72 13.50 -3.77
C SER A 35 6.93 11.99 -3.79
N LYS A 36 7.87 11.49 -4.60
CA LYS A 36 8.13 10.07 -4.81
C LYS A 36 9.60 9.69 -4.65
N PHE A 37 10.50 10.64 -4.80
CA PHE A 37 11.94 10.39 -4.82
C PHE A 37 12.73 11.52 -4.20
N THR A 38 13.77 11.16 -3.48
CA THR A 38 14.80 12.07 -2.99
C THR A 38 16.16 11.69 -3.59
N HIS A 39 16.86 12.68 -4.14
CA HIS A 39 18.20 12.50 -4.71
C HIS A 39 19.06 13.76 -4.48
N SER A 40 20.37 13.56 -4.31
CA SER A 40 21.36 14.64 -4.24
C SER A 40 22.45 14.45 -5.29
N THR A 41 22.72 15.47 -6.07
CA THR A 41 23.80 15.45 -7.07
C THR A 41 25.21 15.61 -6.46
N THR A 42 25.30 15.98 -5.18
CA THR A 42 26.57 16.30 -4.50
C THR A 42 26.92 15.34 -3.37
N SER A 43 25.94 14.85 -2.64
CA SER A 43 26.12 13.93 -1.51
C SER A 43 25.46 12.59 -1.82
N ASN A 44 26.18 11.50 -1.68
CA ASN A 44 25.69 10.14 -2.01
C ASN A 44 25.00 10.08 -3.39
N SER A 45 25.58 10.78 -4.37
CA SER A 45 24.96 10.98 -5.68
C SER A 45 24.70 9.69 -6.48
N HIS A 46 25.10 8.53 -5.98
CA HIS A 46 24.78 7.21 -6.52
C HIS A 46 23.45 6.65 -6.01
N GLN A 47 22.82 7.30 -5.03
CA GLN A 47 21.63 6.83 -4.33
C GLN A 47 20.41 7.65 -4.73
N VAL A 48 19.32 6.96 -5.01
CA VAL A 48 18.00 7.57 -5.11
C VAL A 48 17.10 6.91 -4.06
N THR A 49 16.61 7.71 -3.11
CA THR A 49 15.69 7.25 -2.09
C THR A 49 14.27 7.32 -2.64
N VAL A 50 13.48 6.30 -2.41
CA VAL A 50 12.05 6.31 -2.73
C VAL A 50 11.27 6.80 -1.50
N ASP A 51 10.31 7.68 -1.72
CA ASP A 51 9.54 8.32 -0.64
C ASP A 51 8.14 7.72 -0.46
N ALA A 52 7.83 6.65 -1.22
CA ALA A 52 6.53 5.98 -1.14
C ALA A 52 6.63 4.48 -1.44
N ASP A 53 5.84 3.67 -0.75
CA ASP A 53 5.70 2.24 -1.03
C ASP A 53 5.20 1.97 -2.45
N GLY A 54 5.64 0.89 -3.07
CA GLY A 54 5.12 0.43 -4.35
C GLY A 54 6.11 -0.35 -5.21
N ASP A 55 5.72 -0.56 -6.46
CA ASP A 55 6.55 -1.18 -7.48
C ASP A 55 7.25 -0.10 -8.31
N TYR A 56 8.52 -0.33 -8.66
CA TYR A 56 9.33 0.63 -9.40
C TYR A 56 9.99 -0.02 -10.61
N LEU A 57 9.74 0.55 -11.80
CA LEU A 57 10.47 0.21 -13.00
C LEU A 57 11.77 1.01 -13.03
N VAL A 58 12.88 0.30 -13.15
CA VAL A 58 14.22 0.86 -13.23
C VAL A 58 14.74 0.63 -14.64
N LEU A 59 15.12 1.71 -15.33
CA LEU A 59 15.78 1.66 -16.63
C LEU A 59 17.14 2.35 -16.50
N TYR A 60 18.16 1.64 -16.86
CA TYR A 60 19.53 2.14 -16.89
C TYR A 60 20.15 1.93 -18.25
N SER A 61 20.87 2.92 -18.76
CA SER A 61 21.67 2.82 -19.97
C SER A 61 23.01 3.54 -19.83
N ASP A 62 24.06 2.95 -20.37
CA ASP A 62 25.41 3.51 -20.35
C ASP A 62 26.19 3.02 -21.58
N GLU A 63 27.28 3.68 -21.89
CA GLU A 63 28.32 3.21 -22.82
C GLU A 63 29.62 3.08 -22.05
N LEU A 64 29.95 1.87 -21.62
CA LEU A 64 31.11 1.56 -20.81
C LEU A 64 32.37 1.47 -21.66
N ASN A 65 33.49 1.91 -21.10
CA ASN A 65 34.79 1.94 -21.78
C ASN A 65 35.85 1.22 -20.93
N SER A 66 36.81 0.57 -21.60
CA SER A 66 37.99 -0.01 -20.98
C SER A 66 39.26 0.61 -21.53
N SER A 67 40.19 1.00 -20.67
CA SER A 67 41.52 1.50 -21.05
C SER A 67 42.58 0.41 -20.92
N GLY A 68 42.77 -0.37 -21.96
CA GLY A 68 43.97 -1.21 -22.05
C GLY A 68 43.84 -2.70 -21.80
N THR A 69 42.67 -3.20 -21.35
CA THR A 69 42.47 -4.64 -21.16
C THR A 69 41.07 -5.09 -21.54
N ARG A 70 40.92 -6.38 -21.81
CA ARG A 70 39.60 -7.01 -21.98
C ARG A 70 38.90 -7.07 -20.64
N VAL A 71 37.61 -6.78 -20.64
CA VAL A 71 36.82 -6.77 -19.40
C VAL A 71 35.36 -7.13 -19.68
N ASN A 72 34.75 -7.82 -18.73
CA ASN A 72 33.29 -8.05 -18.68
C ASN A 72 32.72 -7.29 -17.47
N PRO A 73 32.27 -6.06 -17.65
CA PRO A 73 31.57 -5.34 -16.57
C PRO A 73 30.23 -5.99 -16.30
N GLN A 74 29.89 -6.11 -15.02
CA GLN A 74 28.59 -6.59 -14.55
C GLN A 74 27.85 -5.43 -13.91
N MET A 75 26.58 -5.33 -14.18
CA MET A 75 25.73 -4.30 -13.61
C MET A 75 24.56 -4.92 -12.87
N SER A 76 24.18 -4.30 -11.77
CA SER A 76 23.03 -4.71 -10.98
C SER A 76 22.21 -3.50 -10.53
N VAL A 77 20.91 -3.68 -10.41
CA VAL A 77 20.10 -2.77 -9.60
C VAL A 77 20.21 -3.22 -8.16
N ASN A 78 20.61 -2.32 -7.29
CA ASN A 78 20.72 -2.59 -5.87
C ASN A 78 19.61 -1.89 -5.11
N LEU A 79 19.04 -2.60 -4.14
CA LEU A 79 18.13 -2.09 -3.15
C LEU A 79 18.82 -2.12 -1.79
N ASN A 80 18.94 -0.97 -1.13
CA ASN A 80 19.63 -0.82 0.15
C ASN A 80 21.06 -1.38 0.14
N GLY A 81 21.78 -1.17 -0.98
CA GLY A 81 23.17 -1.56 -1.17
C GLY A 81 23.40 -3.02 -1.59
N ASN A 82 22.37 -3.84 -1.65
CA ASN A 82 22.44 -5.24 -2.09
C ASN A 82 21.77 -5.43 -3.45
N PRO A 83 22.25 -6.37 -4.30
CA PRO A 83 21.53 -6.72 -5.52
C PRO A 83 20.08 -7.07 -5.21
N ALA A 84 19.14 -6.38 -5.86
CA ALA A 84 17.72 -6.58 -5.63
C ALA A 84 17.29 -7.99 -6.05
N PRO A 85 16.32 -8.62 -5.37
CA PRO A 85 15.76 -9.89 -5.81
C PRO A 85 15.24 -9.79 -7.24
N GLY A 86 15.66 -10.73 -8.09
CA GLY A 86 15.30 -10.71 -9.51
C GLY A 86 16.02 -9.63 -10.34
N ALA A 87 16.95 -8.91 -9.77
CA ALA A 87 17.80 -7.97 -10.51
C ALA A 87 18.59 -8.72 -11.58
N LEU A 88 18.46 -8.26 -12.82
CA LEU A 88 19.27 -8.78 -13.92
C LEU A 88 20.69 -8.26 -13.75
N VAL A 89 21.66 -9.16 -13.68
CA VAL A 89 23.07 -8.84 -13.84
C VAL A 89 23.35 -8.87 -15.33
N SER A 90 23.64 -7.70 -15.92
CA SER A 90 24.04 -7.60 -17.31
C SER A 90 25.54 -7.65 -17.41
N SER A 91 26.06 -8.48 -18.29
CA SER A 91 27.51 -8.61 -18.58
C SER A 91 27.77 -8.25 -20.04
N HIS A 92 28.80 -7.46 -20.26
CA HIS A 92 29.22 -7.00 -21.59
C HIS A 92 30.70 -7.25 -21.78
N TYR A 93 31.04 -7.69 -23.01
CA TYR A 93 32.46 -7.89 -23.36
C TYR A 93 33.03 -6.65 -24.02
N ILE A 94 34.07 -6.07 -23.44
CA ILE A 94 34.80 -4.92 -23.96
C ILE A 94 36.19 -5.36 -24.36
N ARG A 95 36.56 -5.12 -25.61
CA ARG A 95 37.91 -5.40 -26.14
C ARG A 95 38.87 -4.27 -25.74
N ASN A 96 40.20 -4.58 -25.73
CA ASN A 96 41.23 -3.58 -25.53
C ASN A 96 41.79 -2.99 -26.84
N THR A 97 41.11 -3.13 -27.92
CA THR A 97 41.56 -2.68 -29.24
C THR A 97 41.03 -1.29 -29.55
N SER A 98 41.86 -0.39 -30.04
CA SER A 98 41.44 0.95 -30.45
C SER A 98 40.22 0.91 -31.38
N GLY A 99 39.21 1.72 -31.09
CA GLY A 99 37.94 1.72 -31.80
C GLY A 99 36.93 0.63 -31.37
N HIS A 100 37.36 -0.34 -30.54
CA HIS A 100 36.51 -1.44 -30.04
C HIS A 100 36.59 -1.57 -28.50
N ASN A 101 37.02 -0.52 -27.83
CA ASN A 101 37.24 -0.50 -26.39
C ASN A 101 36.01 0.02 -25.58
N HIS A 102 34.87 -0.04 -26.15
CA HIS A 102 33.64 0.37 -25.53
C HIS A 102 32.47 -0.57 -25.88
N SER A 103 31.45 -0.59 -25.04
CA SER A 103 30.21 -1.35 -25.26
C SER A 103 29.04 -0.66 -24.63
N SER A 104 27.91 -0.68 -25.29
CA SER A 104 26.63 -0.21 -24.75
C SER A 104 26.14 -1.17 -23.68
N ALA A 105 25.57 -0.60 -22.64
CA ALA A 105 24.98 -1.31 -21.53
C ALA A 105 23.54 -0.82 -21.29
N ALA A 106 22.62 -1.74 -21.12
CA ALA A 106 21.26 -1.42 -20.73
C ALA A 106 20.74 -2.45 -19.72
N LEU A 107 20.02 -1.96 -18.74
CA LEU A 107 19.40 -2.80 -17.72
C LEU A 107 17.98 -2.29 -17.47
N VAL A 108 17.03 -3.21 -17.50
CA VAL A 108 15.63 -2.95 -17.19
C VAL A 108 15.18 -3.97 -16.16
N THR A 109 14.64 -3.51 -15.05
CA THR A 109 14.09 -4.39 -14.02
C THR A 109 12.89 -3.76 -13.34
N LEU A 110 11.99 -4.60 -12.84
CA LEU A 110 10.89 -4.21 -11.98
C LEU A 110 11.24 -4.61 -10.54
N LEU A 111 11.30 -3.63 -9.67
CA LEU A 111 11.40 -3.85 -8.22
C LEU A 111 9.99 -3.86 -7.66
N SER A 112 9.63 -4.94 -6.99
CA SER A 112 8.31 -5.08 -6.35
C SER A 112 8.42 -4.92 -4.85
N ASP A 113 7.35 -4.42 -4.23
CA ASP A 113 7.20 -4.26 -2.78
C ASP A 113 8.29 -3.39 -2.11
N VAL A 114 8.81 -2.40 -2.85
CA VAL A 114 9.77 -1.43 -2.35
C VAL A 114 9.07 -0.54 -1.32
N LYS A 115 9.75 -0.24 -0.22
CA LYS A 115 9.20 0.56 0.89
C LYS A 115 9.71 2.00 0.85
N ALA A 116 8.93 2.90 1.42
CA ALA A 116 9.39 4.27 1.64
C ALA A 116 10.70 4.28 2.45
N ASN A 117 11.63 5.12 2.03
CA ASN A 117 13.03 5.23 2.48
C ASN A 117 13.97 4.13 1.97
N ASP A 118 13.52 3.18 1.16
CA ASP A 118 14.45 2.30 0.46
C ASP A 118 15.31 3.09 -0.53
N VAL A 119 16.53 2.62 -0.72
CA VAL A 119 17.53 3.28 -1.56
C VAL A 119 17.84 2.43 -2.79
N ILE A 120 17.62 3.00 -3.96
CA ILE A 120 17.94 2.39 -5.26
C ILE A 120 19.28 2.94 -5.74
N SER A 121 20.15 2.04 -6.21
CA SER A 121 21.42 2.40 -6.84
C SER A 121 21.78 1.42 -7.95
N ILE A 122 22.66 1.84 -8.87
CA ILE A 122 23.20 0.97 -9.91
C ILE A 122 24.60 0.57 -9.47
N GLY A 123 24.74 -0.70 -9.13
CA GLY A 123 26.05 -1.32 -8.84
C GLY A 123 26.75 -1.72 -10.12
N ILE A 124 28.07 -1.54 -10.15
CA ILE A 124 28.90 -1.96 -11.27
C ILE A 124 30.12 -2.68 -10.69
N ALA A 125 30.31 -3.89 -11.18
CA ALA A 125 31.43 -4.74 -10.85
C ALA A 125 32.11 -5.22 -12.15
N ARG A 126 33.14 -5.95 -12.01
CA ARG A 126 33.84 -6.64 -13.13
C ARG A 126 34.18 -8.06 -12.75
N GLU A 127 34.31 -8.88 -13.75
CA GLU A 127 34.55 -10.32 -13.59
C GLU A 127 35.92 -10.63 -12.92
N THR A 128 36.94 -9.78 -13.15
CA THR A 128 38.25 -9.94 -12.55
C THR A 128 38.80 -8.63 -12.01
N LEU A 129 39.38 -8.67 -10.80
CA LEU A 129 39.82 -7.48 -10.05
C LEU A 129 41.10 -6.80 -10.59
N THR A 130 41.65 -7.25 -11.72
CA THR A 130 43.01 -6.84 -12.15
C THR A 130 43.02 -5.78 -13.24
N THR A 131 41.93 -5.33 -13.76
CA THR A 131 41.86 -4.44 -14.93
C THR A 131 40.97 -3.22 -14.72
N THR A 132 41.36 -2.10 -15.28
CA THR A 132 40.69 -0.80 -15.09
C THR A 132 39.53 -0.63 -16.07
N LEU A 133 38.34 -0.40 -15.59
CA LEU A 133 37.25 0.21 -16.37
C LEU A 133 37.46 1.71 -16.40
N ALA A 134 37.55 2.30 -17.59
CA ALA A 134 37.80 3.74 -17.72
C ALA A 134 36.54 4.62 -17.56
N GLY A 135 35.40 4.04 -17.28
CA GLY A 135 34.15 4.79 -17.07
C GLY A 135 33.22 4.80 -18.27
N SER A 136 32.27 5.72 -18.28
CA SER A 136 31.36 5.92 -19.39
C SER A 136 31.95 6.82 -20.46
N ARG A 137 31.81 6.43 -21.71
CA ARG A 137 32.20 7.26 -22.85
C ARG A 137 31.15 8.33 -23.15
N ARG A 138 29.90 8.04 -22.83
CA ARG A 138 28.75 8.94 -22.97
C ARG A 138 28.01 9.07 -21.64
N PRO A 139 27.16 10.08 -21.50
CA PRO A 139 26.33 10.21 -20.30
C PRO A 139 25.51 8.93 -20.07
N ALA A 140 25.65 8.35 -18.88
CA ALA A 140 24.75 7.31 -18.43
C ALA A 140 23.39 7.92 -18.07
N ARG A 141 22.31 7.15 -18.24
CA ARG A 141 20.96 7.57 -17.89
C ARG A 141 20.32 6.56 -16.96
N LEU A 142 19.75 7.06 -15.88
CA LEU A 142 18.86 6.32 -14.99
C LEU A 142 17.45 6.92 -15.06
N VAL A 143 16.46 6.07 -15.27
CA VAL A 143 15.05 6.44 -15.19
C VAL A 143 14.38 5.53 -14.18
N LEU A 144 13.72 6.12 -13.19
CA LEU A 144 12.89 5.42 -12.22
C LEU A 144 11.44 5.82 -12.44
N ILE A 145 10.57 4.85 -12.56
CA ILE A 145 9.14 5.06 -12.72
C ILE A 145 8.44 4.28 -11.62
N LYS A 146 7.79 4.98 -10.70
CA LYS A 146 6.87 4.33 -9.77
C LYS A 146 5.66 3.85 -10.57
N LYS A 147 5.39 2.55 -10.52
CA LYS A 147 4.20 1.98 -11.13
C LYS A 147 2.97 2.58 -10.44
N PRO A 148 2.04 3.20 -11.16
CA PRO A 148 0.83 3.72 -10.55
C PRO A 148 0.05 2.60 -9.86
N THR A 149 -0.39 2.80 -8.63
CA THR A 149 -1.37 1.92 -8.04
C THR A 149 -2.71 2.12 -8.76
N VAL A 150 -3.52 1.09 -8.77
CA VAL A 150 -4.89 1.24 -9.29
C VAL A 150 -5.71 1.97 -8.22
N ALA A 151 -6.54 2.93 -8.64
CA ALA A 151 -7.46 3.59 -7.74
C ALA A 151 -8.36 2.56 -7.05
N ALA A 152 -8.47 2.59 -5.73
CA ALA A 152 -9.22 1.63 -4.94
C ALA A 152 -10.25 2.32 -4.03
N PRO A 153 -11.44 1.74 -3.84
CA PRO A 153 -12.42 2.24 -2.90
C PRO A 153 -12.02 1.93 -1.45
N VAL A 154 -12.18 2.91 -0.58
CA VAL A 154 -12.02 2.79 0.87
C VAL A 154 -13.36 3.08 1.53
N PHE A 155 -13.90 2.08 2.23
CA PHE A 155 -15.13 2.22 2.96
C PHE A 155 -14.91 2.89 4.33
N THR A 156 -15.82 3.78 4.71
CA THR A 156 -15.96 4.30 6.06
C THR A 156 -17.43 4.14 6.47
N ILE A 157 -17.66 3.43 7.56
CA ILE A 157 -19.01 3.18 8.07
C ILE A 157 -19.07 3.75 9.47
N ALA A 158 -19.98 4.68 9.69
CA ALA A 158 -20.22 5.24 11.01
C ALA A 158 -21.03 4.23 11.84
N GLN A 159 -20.39 3.64 12.84
CA GLN A 159 -21.11 2.84 13.84
C GLN A 159 -21.66 3.78 14.90
N THR A 160 -22.96 4.02 14.87
CA THR A 160 -23.67 4.61 16.01
C THR A 160 -24.54 3.51 16.58
N ALA A 161 -24.30 3.12 17.83
CA ALA A 161 -25.11 2.11 18.49
C ALA A 161 -26.59 2.53 18.46
N GLY A 162 -27.44 1.64 17.95
CA GLY A 162 -28.88 1.84 17.92
C GLY A 162 -29.44 2.66 16.77
N SER A 163 -28.63 3.14 15.81
CA SER A 163 -29.16 3.87 14.64
C SER A 163 -29.38 2.96 13.44
N SER A 164 -30.60 2.97 12.93
CA SER A 164 -30.94 2.47 11.58
C SER A 164 -31.65 3.62 10.86
N PRO A 165 -31.22 3.99 9.67
CA PRO A 165 -30.15 3.43 8.85
C PRO A 165 -28.73 3.83 9.34
N ILE A 166 -27.75 3.01 8.97
CA ILE A 166 -26.34 3.25 9.29
C ILE A 166 -25.72 4.08 8.17
N SER A 167 -25.06 5.18 8.51
CA SER A 167 -24.39 6.01 7.52
C SER A 167 -23.08 5.37 7.06
N GLY A 168 -22.89 5.28 5.76
CA GLY A 168 -21.68 4.80 5.11
C GLY A 168 -21.15 5.78 4.09
N SER A 169 -19.86 5.68 3.81
CA SER A 169 -19.24 6.35 2.68
C SER A 169 -18.17 5.47 2.04
N VAL A 170 -17.91 5.74 0.77
CA VAL A 170 -16.78 5.21 0.04
C VAL A 170 -15.98 6.37 -0.56
N THR A 171 -14.65 6.32 -0.37
CA THR A 171 -13.73 7.29 -0.97
C THR A 171 -12.75 6.54 -1.86
N PHE A 172 -12.61 6.96 -3.11
CA PHE A 172 -11.63 6.38 -4.03
C PHE A 172 -10.27 7.04 -3.81
N LYS A 173 -9.25 6.20 -3.60
CA LYS A 173 -7.87 6.63 -3.37
C LYS A 173 -6.90 5.94 -4.31
N GLN A 174 -5.87 6.68 -4.71
CA GLN A 174 -4.74 6.19 -5.48
C GLN A 174 -3.45 6.77 -4.86
N ASP A 175 -2.50 5.92 -4.53
CA ASP A 175 -1.27 6.33 -3.83
C ASP A 175 -1.54 7.17 -2.56
N GLY A 176 -2.59 6.81 -1.80
CA GLY A 176 -3.01 7.51 -0.58
C GLY A 176 -3.80 8.81 -0.81
N SER A 177 -3.80 9.36 -2.01
CA SER A 177 -4.51 10.58 -2.39
C SER A 177 -5.91 10.28 -2.91
N ASN A 178 -6.85 11.18 -2.67
CA ASN A 178 -8.19 11.07 -3.23
C ASN A 178 -8.13 11.24 -4.76
N VAL A 179 -8.84 10.38 -5.48
CA VAL A 179 -8.93 10.42 -6.94
C VAL A 179 -10.38 10.45 -7.39
N SER A 180 -10.71 11.42 -8.25
CA SER A 180 -12.06 11.51 -8.80
C SER A 180 -12.33 10.37 -9.78
N VAL A 181 -13.53 9.79 -9.64
CA VAL A 181 -14.03 8.73 -10.52
C VAL A 181 -15.38 9.13 -11.12
N THR A 182 -15.71 8.46 -12.21
CA THR A 182 -17.01 8.56 -12.91
C THR A 182 -17.65 7.17 -13.01
N ASN A 183 -18.92 7.13 -13.38
CA ASN A 183 -19.69 5.90 -13.58
C ASN A 183 -19.92 5.04 -12.34
N PHE A 184 -19.64 5.55 -11.14
CA PHE A 184 -19.93 4.84 -9.89
C PHE A 184 -21.35 5.14 -9.40
N THR A 185 -22.11 4.09 -9.14
CA THR A 185 -23.53 4.14 -8.77
C THR A 185 -23.84 3.24 -7.59
N ALA A 186 -25.05 3.35 -7.02
CA ALA A 186 -25.47 2.49 -5.92
C ALA A 186 -25.46 1.00 -6.28
N SER A 187 -25.70 0.64 -7.54
CA SER A 187 -25.70 -0.76 -8.01
C SER A 187 -24.32 -1.41 -8.03
N ASP A 188 -23.26 -0.62 -7.94
CA ASP A 188 -21.89 -1.12 -7.87
C ASP A 188 -21.50 -1.55 -6.45
N ILE A 189 -22.32 -1.23 -5.45
CA ILE A 189 -22.12 -1.66 -4.07
C ILE A 189 -22.96 -2.93 -3.83
N THR A 190 -22.30 -4.06 -3.69
CA THR A 190 -22.92 -5.29 -3.24
C THR A 190 -22.94 -5.31 -1.72
N ALA A 191 -24.14 -5.48 -1.13
CA ALA A 191 -24.32 -5.59 0.31
C ALA A 191 -24.92 -6.97 0.65
N THR A 192 -24.30 -7.67 1.60
CA THR A 192 -24.85 -8.92 2.15
C THR A 192 -25.58 -8.60 3.44
N ASN A 193 -26.79 -9.12 3.60
CA ASN A 193 -27.68 -8.90 4.76
C ASN A 193 -28.09 -7.43 4.97
N ALA A 194 -28.00 -6.60 3.95
CA ALA A 194 -28.43 -5.20 4.00
C ALA A 194 -28.83 -4.69 2.62
N ASN A 195 -29.60 -3.60 2.60
CA ASN A 195 -29.89 -2.80 1.41
C ASN A 195 -29.15 -1.46 1.47
N ILE A 196 -28.74 -0.96 0.32
CA ILE A 196 -28.17 0.38 0.18
C ILE A 196 -29.28 1.35 -0.21
N SER A 197 -29.33 2.51 0.45
CA SER A 197 -30.27 3.57 0.16
C SER A 197 -29.62 4.96 0.29
N ASN A 198 -30.30 6.01 -0.15
CA ASN A 198 -29.83 7.40 -0.06
C ASN A 198 -28.42 7.60 -0.62
N PHE A 199 -28.09 6.89 -1.71
CA PHE A 199 -26.82 7.03 -2.39
C PHE A 199 -26.69 8.43 -3.02
N SER A 200 -25.58 9.11 -2.70
CA SER A 200 -25.30 10.46 -3.21
C SER A 200 -23.78 10.68 -3.24
N GLY A 201 -23.34 11.60 -4.07
CA GLY A 201 -21.93 11.99 -4.16
C GLY A 201 -21.45 12.10 -5.59
N THR A 202 -20.29 12.73 -5.76
CA THR A 202 -19.60 12.87 -7.06
C THR A 202 -18.10 12.95 -6.82
N GLY A 203 -17.31 12.73 -7.86
CA GLY A 203 -15.88 12.83 -7.79
C GLY A 203 -15.26 11.68 -6.98
N HIS A 204 -14.66 11.96 -5.84
CA HIS A 204 -13.90 10.94 -5.10
C HIS A 204 -14.64 10.34 -3.91
N THR A 205 -15.75 10.93 -3.43
CA THR A 205 -16.47 10.46 -2.24
C THR A 205 -17.96 10.35 -2.49
N TYR A 206 -18.51 9.21 -2.10
CA TYR A 206 -19.93 8.89 -2.19
C TYR A 206 -20.42 8.46 -0.82
N THR A 207 -21.63 8.88 -0.48
CA THR A 207 -22.31 8.57 0.79
C THR A 207 -23.54 7.74 0.53
N PHE A 208 -23.92 6.92 1.49
CA PHE A 208 -25.10 6.06 1.39
C PHE A 208 -25.55 5.63 2.79
N ASN A 209 -26.76 5.10 2.85
CA ASN A 209 -27.27 4.44 4.04
C ASN A 209 -27.25 2.93 3.85
N VAL A 210 -26.85 2.21 4.89
CA VAL A 210 -26.91 0.75 4.97
C VAL A 210 -28.08 0.37 5.89
N VAL A 211 -29.06 -0.34 5.34
CA VAL A 211 -30.26 -0.78 6.07
C VAL A 211 -30.21 -2.30 6.21
N PRO A 212 -29.93 -2.83 7.40
CA PRO A 212 -29.91 -4.27 7.63
C PRO A 212 -31.25 -4.92 7.28
N THR A 213 -31.22 -6.11 6.67
CA THR A 213 -32.43 -6.88 6.33
C THR A 213 -32.78 -7.94 7.38
N THR A 214 -31.80 -8.29 8.22
CA THR A 214 -31.97 -9.25 9.32
C THR A 214 -31.19 -8.79 10.54
N TYR A 215 -31.62 -9.22 11.73
CA TYR A 215 -30.97 -8.92 13.00
C TYR A 215 -30.75 -10.19 13.83
N PRO A 216 -29.59 -10.43 14.43
CA PRO A 216 -28.32 -9.74 14.18
C PRO A 216 -27.77 -10.07 12.80
N ALA A 217 -27.02 -9.16 12.19
CA ALA A 217 -26.43 -9.35 10.87
C ALA A 217 -24.94 -9.02 10.82
N ILE A 218 -24.17 -9.87 10.17
CA ILE A 218 -22.86 -9.50 9.65
C ILE A 218 -23.12 -8.93 8.26
N ILE A 219 -22.78 -7.66 8.07
CA ILE A 219 -22.94 -6.97 6.80
C ILE A 219 -21.58 -6.89 6.12
N ASN A 220 -21.48 -7.43 4.92
CA ASN A 220 -20.34 -7.25 4.06
C ASN A 220 -20.71 -6.32 2.91
N LEU A 221 -19.90 -5.30 2.72
CA LEU A 221 -19.98 -4.42 1.55
C LEU A 221 -18.82 -4.73 0.63
N SER A 222 -19.07 -4.80 -0.65
CA SER A 222 -18.02 -4.97 -1.66
C SER A 222 -18.30 -4.15 -2.91
N ILE A 223 -17.24 -3.74 -3.57
CA ILE A 223 -17.26 -3.07 -4.86
C ILE A 223 -16.36 -3.90 -5.79
N PRO A 224 -16.86 -4.37 -6.94
CA PRO A 224 -16.05 -5.14 -7.87
C PRO A 224 -14.98 -4.28 -8.54
N ALA A 225 -13.94 -4.91 -9.05
CA ALA A 225 -12.98 -4.23 -9.91
C ALA A 225 -13.67 -3.71 -11.18
N GLY A 226 -13.29 -2.52 -11.61
CA GLY A 226 -13.88 -1.88 -12.79
C GLY A 226 -15.24 -1.20 -12.56
N ALA A 227 -15.73 -1.13 -11.32
CA ALA A 227 -16.97 -0.46 -10.96
C ALA A 227 -17.00 1.04 -11.28
N ALA A 228 -15.83 1.66 -11.31
CA ALA A 228 -15.69 3.07 -11.64
C ALA A 228 -14.49 3.33 -12.55
N THR A 229 -14.46 4.51 -13.16
CA THR A 229 -13.39 4.92 -14.07
C THR A 229 -12.75 6.21 -13.53
N THR A 230 -11.42 6.25 -13.43
CA THR A 230 -10.69 7.47 -13.06
C THR A 230 -10.70 8.50 -14.20
N GLY A 231 -10.44 9.76 -13.89
CA GLY A 231 -10.36 10.83 -14.91
C GLY A 231 -9.31 10.59 -16.00
N SER A 232 -8.32 9.73 -15.76
CA SER A 232 -7.35 9.27 -16.75
C SER A 232 -7.81 8.05 -17.56
N GLY A 233 -9.04 7.59 -17.39
CA GLY A 233 -9.62 6.45 -18.09
C GLY A 233 -9.24 5.06 -17.52
N GLY A 234 -8.54 5.03 -16.39
CA GLY A 234 -8.20 3.78 -15.70
C GLY A 234 -9.37 3.19 -14.93
N LEU A 235 -9.55 1.87 -14.99
CA LEU A 235 -10.54 1.16 -14.17
C LEU A 235 -10.08 1.10 -12.70
N THR A 236 -11.01 1.15 -11.77
CA THR A 236 -10.72 1.02 -10.34
C THR A 236 -10.48 -0.44 -9.95
N ALA A 237 -9.66 -0.65 -8.92
CA ALA A 237 -9.59 -1.95 -8.25
C ALA A 237 -10.89 -2.23 -7.49
N GLY A 238 -11.14 -3.51 -7.22
CA GLY A 238 -12.17 -3.90 -6.28
C GLY A 238 -11.80 -3.53 -4.85
N GLY A 239 -12.79 -3.40 -3.99
CA GLY A 239 -12.61 -3.19 -2.57
C GLY A 239 -13.69 -3.92 -1.77
N SER A 240 -13.34 -4.35 -0.57
CA SER A 240 -14.30 -4.89 0.39
C SER A 240 -14.17 -4.16 1.71
N GLY A 241 -15.31 -3.80 2.28
CA GLY A 241 -15.44 -3.29 3.64
C GLY A 241 -16.13 -4.36 4.50
N LEU A 242 -15.42 -4.90 5.46
CA LEU A 242 -16.00 -5.71 6.53
C LEU A 242 -16.47 -4.79 7.62
N THR A 243 -17.77 -4.77 7.86
CA THR A 243 -18.30 -4.12 9.04
C THR A 243 -19.08 -5.17 9.80
N GLN A 244 -18.54 -5.61 10.92
CA GLN A 244 -19.30 -6.38 11.88
C GLN A 244 -20.27 -5.43 12.57
N PHE A 245 -21.50 -5.42 12.16
CA PHE A 245 -22.56 -4.80 12.95
C PHE A 245 -22.96 -5.79 14.04
N ARG A 246 -22.40 -5.60 15.21
CA ARG A 246 -22.97 -6.18 16.41
C ARG A 246 -24.20 -5.34 16.77
N ASN A 247 -25.35 -5.89 16.49
CA ASN A 247 -26.62 -5.52 17.10
C ASN A 247 -26.86 -4.02 17.36
N ALA A 248 -27.31 -3.26 16.38
CA ALA A 248 -28.39 -2.38 16.72
C ALA A 248 -29.68 -3.24 16.63
N VAL A 249 -30.03 -3.94 17.67
CA VAL A 249 -31.44 -4.23 17.88
C VAL A 249 -32.09 -2.85 17.89
N THR A 250 -32.90 -2.52 16.87
CA THR A 250 -33.94 -1.54 17.08
C THR A 250 -34.86 -2.22 18.07
N LEU A 251 -34.51 -2.02 19.35
CA LEU A 251 -35.38 -2.44 20.42
C LEU A 251 -36.65 -1.66 20.20
N ASP A 252 -37.76 -2.34 20.15
CA ASP A 252 -39.05 -1.72 20.17
C ASP A 252 -38.99 -0.59 21.20
N ASN A 253 -39.38 0.63 20.84
CA ASN A 253 -39.37 1.77 21.77
C ASN A 253 -40.16 1.49 23.06
N ASN A 254 -40.92 0.41 23.06
CA ASN A 254 -41.67 -0.11 24.22
C ASN A 254 -40.92 -1.17 25.01
N LEU A 255 -39.70 -1.56 24.57
CA LEU A 255 -38.90 -2.52 25.34
C LEU A 255 -38.31 -1.85 26.58
N VAL A 256 -38.74 -2.32 27.73
CA VAL A 256 -38.38 -1.74 29.04
C VAL A 256 -37.13 -2.36 29.68
N LEU A 257 -36.68 -3.49 29.17
CA LEU A 257 -35.45 -4.18 29.65
C LEU A 257 -34.90 -5.14 28.59
N TYR A 258 -33.62 -5.08 28.32
CA TYR A 258 -32.88 -6.03 27.51
C TYR A 258 -31.46 -6.23 28.03
N LEU A 259 -31.22 -7.36 28.67
CA LEU A 259 -29.91 -7.75 29.20
C LEU A 259 -29.34 -8.87 28.33
N PRO A 260 -28.43 -8.58 27.40
CA PRO A 260 -27.88 -9.59 26.48
C PRO A 260 -26.89 -10.55 27.13
N PHE A 261 -26.32 -10.22 28.28
CA PHE A 261 -25.29 -10.98 29.00
C PHE A 261 -24.03 -11.24 28.17
N ASP A 262 -23.57 -10.22 27.43
CA ASP A 262 -22.40 -10.31 26.54
C ASP A 262 -21.13 -9.73 27.16
N GLU A 263 -21.17 -9.30 28.42
CA GLU A 263 -20.06 -8.59 29.06
C GLU A 263 -18.86 -9.53 29.34
N GLY A 264 -19.09 -10.79 29.62
CA GLY A 264 -18.07 -11.82 29.80
C GLY A 264 -17.24 -11.70 31.10
N SER A 265 -17.47 -10.66 31.90
CA SER A 265 -16.80 -10.44 33.19
C SER A 265 -17.49 -9.32 33.98
N GLY A 266 -17.16 -9.22 35.27
CA GLY A 266 -17.70 -8.18 36.18
C GLY A 266 -19.00 -8.61 36.84
N THR A 267 -19.58 -7.68 37.62
CA THR A 267 -20.75 -7.89 38.49
C THR A 267 -21.99 -7.15 38.03
N THR A 268 -21.97 -6.64 36.78
CA THR A 268 -23.09 -5.91 36.18
C THR A 268 -23.31 -6.35 34.74
N THR A 269 -24.57 -6.32 34.30
CA THR A 269 -24.95 -6.47 32.90
C THR A 269 -25.70 -5.22 32.44
N LEU A 270 -25.45 -4.77 31.22
CA LEU A 270 -25.97 -3.51 30.72
C LEU A 270 -27.34 -3.71 30.08
N ASP A 271 -28.30 -2.90 30.49
CA ASP A 271 -29.60 -2.81 29.79
C ASP A 271 -29.38 -2.07 28.47
N ARG A 272 -29.65 -2.76 27.38
CA ARG A 272 -29.59 -2.23 26.02
C ARG A 272 -30.94 -1.67 25.53
N SER A 273 -31.96 -1.64 26.40
CA SER A 273 -33.21 -0.94 26.11
C SER A 273 -33.06 0.58 26.27
N SER A 274 -34.09 1.31 25.89
CA SER A 274 -34.14 2.77 26.08
C SER A 274 -34.27 3.19 27.55
N SER A 275 -34.59 2.26 28.47
CA SER A 275 -34.75 2.55 29.90
C SER A 275 -33.42 2.61 30.65
N GLY A 276 -32.35 1.97 30.12
CA GLY A 276 -31.02 2.02 30.70
C GLY A 276 -30.89 1.41 32.11
N LYS A 277 -31.78 0.49 32.49
CA LYS A 277 -31.82 -0.16 33.79
C LYS A 277 -30.86 -1.35 33.84
N ASN A 278 -29.61 -1.09 34.17
CA ASN A 278 -28.59 -2.13 34.26
C ASN A 278 -28.92 -3.15 35.35
N GLY A 279 -28.53 -4.40 35.08
CA GLY A 279 -28.65 -5.48 36.08
C GLY A 279 -27.41 -5.63 36.93
N SER A 280 -27.60 -5.83 38.24
CA SER A 280 -26.53 -6.20 39.19
C SER A 280 -26.57 -7.70 39.43
N LEU A 281 -25.42 -8.37 39.36
CA LEU A 281 -25.29 -9.79 39.65
C LEU A 281 -25.28 -9.97 41.18
N ILE A 282 -26.11 -10.84 41.69
CA ILE A 282 -26.22 -11.17 43.08
C ILE A 282 -25.83 -12.65 43.25
N GLY A 283 -25.17 -12.98 44.34
CA GLY A 283 -24.57 -14.29 44.52
C GLY A 283 -23.21 -14.38 43.85
N ASP A 284 -22.89 -15.54 43.32
CA ASP A 284 -21.64 -15.81 42.63
C ASP A 284 -21.84 -16.39 41.22
N PRO A 285 -22.75 -15.82 40.38
CA PRO A 285 -22.96 -16.30 39.05
C PRO A 285 -21.68 -16.17 38.21
N THR A 286 -21.41 -17.16 37.37
CA THR A 286 -20.21 -17.22 36.57
C THR A 286 -20.46 -16.91 35.09
N TRP A 287 -19.54 -16.15 34.49
CA TRP A 287 -19.56 -15.91 33.05
C TRP A 287 -19.02 -17.12 32.30
N VAL A 288 -19.82 -17.67 31.39
CA VAL A 288 -19.49 -18.83 30.57
C VAL A 288 -19.63 -18.51 29.10
N ALA A 289 -19.06 -19.38 28.25
CA ALA A 289 -19.29 -19.28 26.80
C ALA A 289 -20.76 -19.58 26.49
N GLY A 290 -21.46 -18.63 25.91
CA GLY A 290 -22.83 -18.78 25.45
C GLY A 290 -22.96 -19.41 24.05
N LYS A 291 -24.16 -19.63 23.62
CA LYS A 291 -24.43 -20.04 22.22
C LYS A 291 -23.95 -18.96 21.23
N ARG A 292 -23.96 -17.70 21.65
CA ARG A 292 -23.40 -16.52 20.96
C ARG A 292 -22.81 -15.62 22.05
N GLY A 293 -21.53 -15.26 21.93
CA GLY A 293 -20.85 -14.44 22.94
C GLY A 293 -20.75 -15.13 24.30
N PHE A 294 -21.13 -14.42 25.35
CA PHE A 294 -21.12 -14.91 26.72
C PHE A 294 -22.54 -15.22 27.22
N ALA A 295 -22.63 -15.87 28.36
CA ALA A 295 -23.84 -16.15 29.13
C ALA A 295 -23.49 -16.19 30.62
N LEU A 296 -24.52 -16.08 31.48
CA LEU A 296 -24.39 -16.34 32.92
C LEU A 296 -24.81 -17.77 33.22
N GLU A 297 -24.02 -18.46 33.98
CA GLU A 297 -24.38 -19.70 34.65
C GLU A 297 -24.79 -19.39 36.07
N LEU A 298 -26.02 -19.79 36.43
CA LEU A 298 -26.58 -19.65 37.76
C LEU A 298 -26.63 -21.03 38.40
N ASP A 299 -26.04 -21.20 39.59
CA ASP A 299 -25.91 -22.51 40.27
C ASP A 299 -27.21 -22.94 40.97
N GLY A 300 -28.19 -22.04 41.03
CA GLY A 300 -29.48 -22.28 41.69
C GLY A 300 -29.46 -22.06 43.21
N ALA A 301 -28.34 -21.54 43.77
CA ALA A 301 -28.18 -21.32 45.19
C ALA A 301 -27.89 -19.86 45.51
N GLY A 302 -28.87 -18.99 45.36
CA GLY A 302 -28.76 -17.56 45.72
C GLY A 302 -28.36 -16.65 44.59
N ASP A 303 -28.08 -17.20 43.41
CA ASP A 303 -27.75 -16.45 42.20
C ASP A 303 -28.97 -15.76 41.58
N SER A 304 -28.81 -14.51 41.25
CA SER A 304 -29.83 -13.71 40.57
C SER A 304 -29.26 -12.49 39.85
N VAL A 305 -30.06 -11.87 39.00
CA VAL A 305 -29.80 -10.55 38.43
C VAL A 305 -30.88 -9.62 38.93
N SER A 306 -30.46 -8.57 39.65
CA SER A 306 -31.36 -7.53 40.12
C SER A 306 -31.28 -6.30 39.23
N VAL A 307 -32.44 -5.77 38.82
CA VAL A 307 -32.60 -4.58 37.94
C VAL A 307 -33.26 -3.45 38.70
#